data_fb29241d2d236f924a897947f325098a
#
_entry.id   fb29241d2d236f924a897947f325098a
#
_cell.length_a   1.000
_cell.length_b   1.000
_cell.length_c   1.000
_cell.angle_alpha   90.00
_cell.angle_beta   90.00
_cell.angle_gamma   90.00
#
_symmetry.space_group_name_H-M   'P 1'
#
loop_
_entity.id
_entity.type
_entity.pdbx_description
1 polymer ?
#
loop_
_entity_poly.entity_id
_entity_poly.type
_entity_poly.pdbx_seq_one_letter_code
_entity_poly.pdbx_strand_id
1 'polypeptide(L)'
;MLLATGIGGSRTNAQSAAASPQILESDAKQLLTLANRSRAADGAAPLKWDPALAAAALQHCLRMAQEGPISHQYPGEADLAMRAGHAGAHFSVVEENIASGTSPTDPLEIHQGWMHSPGHRANLLNREVDSVGIAVVIRHGITYSVADYSREVSALSQEEVEAAVSNLLHTKGLSIVRDRTAARTYCALPEGSKNSGFNNRPGYRMRWQNSDPAHLPSEFLHILDSGDYTHAEVGSCPPQGTKDDFTAYRVAVLLFRPSGASQPR
;
A
#
# COMPACT_ATOMS: atom_id res chain seq x y z
N MET A 1 -7.33 78.97 -27.60
CA MET A 1 -8.16 78.12 -26.72
C MET A 1 -8.21 76.72 -27.36
N LEU A 2 -7.21 75.86 -26.99
CA LEU A 2 -7.11 74.48 -27.52
C LEU A 2 -7.47 73.55 -26.39
N LEU A 3 -8.50 72.75 -26.58
CA LEU A 3 -8.92 71.63 -25.74
C LEU A 3 -8.18 70.38 -26.16
N ALA A 4 -7.34 69.83 -25.31
CA ALA A 4 -6.70 68.54 -25.48
C ALA A 4 -7.58 67.43 -24.84
N THR A 5 -8.16 66.56 -25.67
CA THR A 5 -8.88 65.36 -25.25
C THR A 5 -7.87 64.25 -25.00
N GLY A 6 -7.68 63.88 -23.73
CA GLY A 6 -6.88 62.72 -23.33
C GLY A 6 -7.68 61.43 -23.55
N ILE A 7 -7.16 60.55 -24.40
CA ILE A 7 -7.68 59.17 -24.60
C ILE A 7 -7.04 58.30 -23.53
N GLY A 8 -7.82 57.96 -22.50
CA GLY A 8 -7.43 56.99 -21.49
C GLY A 8 -7.48 55.56 -22.07
N GLY A 9 -6.31 55.02 -22.40
CA GLY A 9 -6.20 53.60 -22.80
C GLY A 9 -6.34 52.69 -21.55
N SER A 10 -7.46 52.00 -21.45
CA SER A 10 -7.64 50.91 -20.49
C SER A 10 -6.70 49.77 -20.87
N ARG A 11 -5.66 49.59 -20.05
CA ARG A 11 -4.84 48.35 -20.08
C ARG A 11 -5.69 47.23 -19.51
N THR A 12 -6.26 46.40 -20.36
CA THR A 12 -6.80 45.09 -19.94
C THR A 12 -5.65 44.21 -19.50
N ASN A 13 -5.52 44.02 -18.18
CA ASN A 13 -4.70 42.98 -17.61
C ASN A 13 -5.32 41.62 -18.06
N ALA A 14 -4.83 41.08 -19.15
CA ALA A 14 -5.06 39.67 -19.47
C ALA A 14 -4.26 38.84 -18.46
N GLN A 15 -4.87 38.59 -17.31
CA GLN A 15 -4.42 37.56 -16.38
C GLN A 15 -4.57 36.25 -17.13
N SER A 16 -3.44 35.67 -17.58
CA SER A 16 -3.40 34.32 -18.16
C SER A 16 -3.99 33.37 -17.12
N ALA A 17 -5.25 32.99 -17.31
CA ALA A 17 -5.86 31.94 -16.53
C ALA A 17 -4.97 30.71 -16.71
N ALA A 18 -4.29 30.29 -15.64
CA ALA A 18 -3.48 29.08 -15.64
C ALA A 18 -4.39 27.93 -16.11
N ALA A 19 -4.10 27.36 -17.27
CA ALA A 19 -4.91 26.29 -17.83
C ALA A 19 -5.01 25.15 -16.81
N SER A 20 -6.24 24.73 -16.54
CA SER A 20 -6.48 23.57 -15.66
C SER A 20 -5.76 22.33 -16.21
N PRO A 21 -5.22 21.46 -15.36
CA PRO A 21 -4.59 20.25 -15.82
C PRO A 21 -5.61 19.38 -16.57
N GLN A 22 -5.20 18.79 -17.70
CA GLN A 22 -6.01 17.84 -18.45
C GLN A 22 -5.65 16.42 -18.05
N ILE A 23 -6.63 15.66 -17.58
CA ILE A 23 -6.46 14.24 -17.20
C ILE A 23 -6.77 13.37 -18.43
N LEU A 24 -5.86 12.43 -18.75
CA LEU A 24 -5.95 11.55 -19.92
C LEU A 24 -6.18 10.10 -19.48
N GLU A 25 -7.44 9.75 -19.18
CA GLU A 25 -7.80 8.39 -18.74
C GLU A 25 -7.56 7.34 -19.83
N SER A 26 -7.77 7.67 -21.11
CA SER A 26 -7.49 6.78 -22.23
C SER A 26 -6.03 6.37 -22.29
N ASP A 27 -5.13 7.32 -22.08
CA ASP A 27 -3.69 7.11 -22.14
C ASP A 27 -3.22 6.24 -20.97
N ALA A 28 -3.79 6.44 -19.78
CA ALA A 28 -3.54 5.59 -18.63
C ALA A 28 -3.94 4.11 -18.89
N LYS A 29 -5.10 3.88 -19.53
CA LYS A 29 -5.53 2.52 -19.92
C LYS A 29 -4.67 1.92 -21.03
N GLN A 30 -4.19 2.75 -21.95
CA GLN A 30 -3.26 2.30 -22.99
C GLN A 30 -1.90 1.91 -22.38
N LEU A 31 -1.40 2.67 -21.39
CA LEU A 31 -0.17 2.31 -20.65
C LEU A 31 -0.32 0.96 -19.94
N LEU A 32 -1.45 0.67 -19.28
CA LEU A 32 -1.72 -0.66 -18.72
C LEU A 32 -1.66 -1.76 -19.79
N THR A 33 -2.26 -1.50 -20.97
CA THR A 33 -2.24 -2.46 -22.08
C THR A 33 -0.81 -2.75 -22.54
N LEU A 34 0.01 -1.71 -22.68
CA LEU A 34 1.43 -1.82 -23.08
C LEU A 34 2.25 -2.55 -22.00
N ALA A 35 2.05 -2.21 -20.72
CA ALA A 35 2.68 -2.88 -19.59
C ALA A 35 2.37 -4.39 -19.61
N ASN A 36 1.12 -4.76 -19.77
CA ASN A 36 0.70 -6.17 -19.81
C ASN A 36 1.24 -6.93 -21.02
N ARG A 37 1.43 -6.28 -22.17
CA ARG A 37 2.12 -6.88 -23.32
C ARG A 37 3.59 -7.18 -23.00
N SER A 38 4.30 -6.25 -22.38
CA SER A 38 5.70 -6.44 -21.99
C SER A 38 5.84 -7.51 -20.91
N ARG A 39 4.93 -7.54 -19.93
CA ARG A 39 4.88 -8.58 -18.89
C ARG A 39 4.63 -9.97 -19.51
N ALA A 40 3.69 -10.09 -20.44
CA ALA A 40 3.44 -11.35 -21.15
C ALA A 40 4.67 -11.82 -21.93
N ALA A 41 5.40 -10.91 -22.57
CA ALA A 41 6.64 -11.23 -23.29
C ALA A 41 7.78 -11.68 -22.34
N ASP A 42 7.77 -11.22 -21.08
CA ASP A 42 8.73 -11.61 -20.02
C ASP A 42 8.25 -12.84 -19.22
N GLY A 43 7.05 -13.36 -19.48
CA GLY A 43 6.44 -14.48 -18.75
C GLY A 43 5.94 -14.10 -17.35
N ALA A 44 5.67 -12.83 -17.09
CA ALA A 44 5.03 -12.34 -15.88
C ALA A 44 3.50 -12.31 -16.04
N ALA A 45 2.77 -12.50 -14.92
CA ALA A 45 1.31 -12.40 -14.91
C ALA A 45 0.84 -10.97 -15.23
N PRO A 46 -0.34 -10.77 -15.86
CA PRO A 46 -0.85 -9.46 -16.16
C PRO A 46 -1.24 -8.70 -14.88
N LEU A 47 -1.04 -7.39 -14.91
CA LEU A 47 -1.51 -6.47 -13.88
C LEU A 47 -3.00 -6.21 -14.03
N LYS A 48 -3.70 -6.12 -12.90
CA LYS A 48 -5.07 -5.65 -12.80
C LYS A 48 -5.08 -4.14 -12.52
N TRP A 49 -6.14 -3.48 -12.97
CA TRP A 49 -6.36 -2.08 -12.61
C TRP A 49 -6.88 -1.97 -11.18
N ASP A 50 -6.19 -1.19 -10.35
CA ASP A 50 -6.65 -0.83 -9.01
C ASP A 50 -7.09 0.64 -8.98
N PRO A 51 -8.38 0.95 -8.69
CA PRO A 51 -8.86 2.32 -8.65
C PRO A 51 -8.29 3.14 -7.49
N ALA A 52 -7.90 2.53 -6.37
CA ALA A 52 -7.29 3.23 -5.25
C ALA A 52 -5.86 3.66 -5.60
N LEU A 53 -5.05 2.77 -6.20
CA LEU A 53 -3.74 3.13 -6.74
C LEU A 53 -3.86 4.19 -7.83
N ALA A 54 -4.87 4.10 -8.72
CA ALA A 54 -5.08 5.11 -9.76
C ALA A 54 -5.42 6.49 -9.16
N ALA A 55 -6.15 6.54 -8.05
CA ALA A 55 -6.42 7.78 -7.33
C ALA A 55 -5.15 8.35 -6.68
N ALA A 56 -4.29 7.50 -6.06
CA ALA A 56 -3.01 7.91 -5.52
C ALA A 56 -2.07 8.45 -6.61
N ALA A 57 -1.93 7.69 -7.71
CA ALA A 57 -1.15 8.08 -8.88
C ALA A 57 -1.62 9.42 -9.47
N LEU A 58 -2.95 9.65 -9.55
CA LEU A 58 -3.49 10.91 -10.04
C LEU A 58 -3.15 12.09 -9.13
N GLN A 59 -3.27 11.93 -7.81
CA GLN A 59 -2.92 12.99 -6.85
C GLN A 59 -1.44 13.36 -6.99
N HIS A 60 -0.55 12.38 -7.07
CA HIS A 60 0.88 12.62 -7.27
C HIS A 60 1.19 13.23 -8.64
N CYS A 61 0.55 12.73 -9.70
CA CYS A 61 0.71 13.27 -11.06
C CYS A 61 0.29 14.75 -11.14
N LEU A 62 -0.81 15.13 -10.48
CA LEU A 62 -1.25 16.53 -10.35
C LEU A 62 -0.25 17.36 -9.55
N ARG A 63 0.35 16.79 -8.52
CA ARG A 63 1.41 17.45 -7.73
C ARG A 63 2.65 17.70 -8.59
N MET A 64 3.12 16.70 -9.35
CA MET A 64 4.21 16.87 -10.32
C MET A 64 3.90 17.99 -11.33
N ALA A 65 2.69 18.00 -11.89
CA ALA A 65 2.25 19.03 -12.82
C ALA A 65 2.19 20.45 -12.20
N GLN A 66 2.03 20.55 -10.90
CA GLN A 66 2.06 21.80 -10.15
C GLN A 66 3.49 22.29 -9.85
N GLU A 67 4.37 21.39 -9.43
CA GLU A 67 5.75 21.70 -9.02
C GLU A 67 6.69 21.87 -10.23
N GLY A 68 6.46 21.16 -11.32
CA GLY A 68 7.23 21.19 -12.58
C GLY A 68 8.28 20.09 -12.69
N PRO A 69 9.42 20.11 -11.97
CA PRO A 69 10.38 19.00 -12.00
C PRO A 69 9.77 17.73 -11.41
N ILE A 70 9.97 16.58 -12.07
CA ILE A 70 9.45 15.31 -11.56
C ILE A 70 10.26 14.83 -10.34
N SER A 71 9.55 14.27 -9.38
CA SER A 71 10.12 13.68 -8.16
C SER A 71 9.16 12.60 -7.65
N HIS A 72 9.69 11.55 -7.03
CA HIS A 72 8.89 10.53 -6.35
C HIS A 72 8.21 11.04 -5.07
N GLN A 73 8.68 12.15 -4.52
CA GLN A 73 8.10 12.80 -3.33
C GLN A 73 8.53 14.26 -3.28
N TYR A 74 7.59 15.14 -2.94
CA TYR A 74 7.87 16.57 -2.71
C TYR A 74 7.88 16.89 -1.20
N PRO A 75 8.50 18.00 -0.78
CA PRO A 75 8.44 18.43 0.61
C PRO A 75 6.98 18.58 1.09
N GLY A 76 6.67 17.94 2.21
CA GLY A 76 5.33 17.94 2.80
C GLY A 76 4.32 16.99 2.14
N GLU A 77 4.71 16.27 1.11
CA GLU A 77 3.91 15.20 0.53
C GLU A 77 4.13 13.89 1.29
N ALA A 78 3.06 13.10 1.42
CA ALA A 78 3.15 11.73 1.91
C ALA A 78 4.02 10.87 0.98
N ASP A 79 4.74 9.90 1.51
CA ASP A 79 5.46 8.92 0.68
C ASP A 79 4.49 8.02 -0.10
N LEU A 80 5.02 7.19 -1.00
CA LEU A 80 4.23 6.33 -1.87
C LEU A 80 3.28 5.41 -1.11
N ALA A 81 3.77 4.74 -0.05
CA ALA A 81 2.96 3.83 0.74
C ALA A 81 1.80 4.55 1.43
N MET A 82 2.08 5.73 1.99
CA MET A 82 1.05 6.57 2.60
C MET A 82 0.06 7.10 1.57
N ARG A 83 0.50 7.52 0.38
CA ARG A 83 -0.41 7.99 -0.69
C ARG A 83 -1.36 6.88 -1.11
N ALA A 84 -0.82 5.69 -1.40
CA ALA A 84 -1.59 4.52 -1.81
C ALA A 84 -2.60 4.09 -0.71
N GLY A 85 -2.15 4.00 0.53
CA GLY A 85 -3.00 3.62 1.67
C GLY A 85 -4.10 4.66 1.97
N HIS A 86 -3.80 5.95 1.93
CA HIS A 86 -4.79 7.02 2.10
C HIS A 86 -5.85 7.01 0.99
N ALA A 87 -5.50 6.56 -0.21
CA ALA A 87 -6.45 6.36 -1.31
C ALA A 87 -7.28 5.07 -1.17
N GLY A 88 -6.98 4.23 -0.19
CA GLY A 88 -7.71 2.99 0.12
C GLY A 88 -7.11 1.73 -0.49
N ALA A 89 -5.88 1.76 -1.04
CA ALA A 89 -5.20 0.57 -1.51
C ALA A 89 -4.72 -0.29 -0.33
N HIS A 90 -4.82 -1.62 -0.50
CA HIS A 90 -4.30 -2.62 0.45
C HIS A 90 -3.23 -3.45 -0.25
N PHE A 91 -2.00 -3.43 0.25
CA PHE A 91 -0.85 -4.02 -0.44
C PHE A 91 0.22 -4.54 0.54
N SER A 92 1.05 -5.47 0.06
CA SER A 92 2.27 -5.94 0.75
C SER A 92 3.56 -5.44 0.08
N VAL A 93 3.46 -5.00 -1.18
CA VAL A 93 4.53 -4.38 -1.96
C VAL A 93 3.93 -3.19 -2.69
N VAL A 94 4.63 -2.07 -2.76
CA VAL A 94 4.26 -0.93 -3.59
C VAL A 94 5.49 -0.32 -4.25
N GLU A 95 5.41 -0.01 -5.54
CA GLU A 95 6.49 0.53 -6.38
C GLU A 95 5.93 1.60 -7.32
N GLU A 96 6.77 2.54 -7.75
CA GLU A 96 6.33 3.65 -8.57
C GLU A 96 7.24 3.87 -9.78
N ASN A 97 6.64 4.11 -10.94
CA ASN A 97 7.30 4.69 -12.11
C ASN A 97 6.71 6.06 -12.40
N ILE A 98 7.59 7.04 -12.61
CA ILE A 98 7.20 8.39 -13.04
C ILE A 98 7.86 8.74 -14.37
N ALA A 99 7.23 9.62 -15.15
CA ALA A 99 7.82 10.20 -16.33
C ALA A 99 7.24 11.57 -16.65
N SER A 100 7.99 12.37 -17.42
CA SER A 100 7.48 13.57 -18.07
C SER A 100 8.06 13.73 -19.46
N GLY A 101 7.32 14.39 -20.34
CA GLY A 101 7.75 14.69 -21.71
C GLY A 101 7.03 15.91 -22.27
N THR A 102 7.53 16.44 -23.39
CA THR A 102 6.85 17.56 -24.09
C THR A 102 5.50 17.06 -24.64
N SER A 103 4.42 17.77 -24.33
CA SER A 103 3.09 17.37 -24.73
C SER A 103 2.79 17.71 -26.21
N PRO A 104 2.05 16.84 -26.94
CA PRO A 104 1.57 15.54 -26.48
C PRO A 104 2.69 14.49 -26.51
N THR A 105 2.78 13.64 -25.46
CA THR A 105 3.66 12.48 -25.45
C THR A 105 2.81 11.23 -25.63
N ASP A 106 3.12 10.40 -26.62
CA ASP A 106 2.40 9.15 -26.87
C ASP A 106 2.62 8.16 -25.70
N PRO A 107 1.58 7.48 -25.20
CA PRO A 107 1.73 6.42 -24.20
C PRO A 107 2.80 5.36 -24.56
N LEU A 108 2.99 5.08 -25.86
CA LEU A 108 4.05 4.18 -26.31
C LEU A 108 5.45 4.73 -26.01
N GLU A 109 5.66 6.04 -26.16
CA GLU A 109 6.94 6.69 -25.84
C GLU A 109 7.21 6.65 -24.34
N ILE A 110 6.19 6.92 -23.50
CA ILE A 110 6.28 6.81 -22.04
C ILE A 110 6.68 5.38 -21.64
N HIS A 111 5.95 4.40 -22.19
CA HIS A 111 6.21 2.99 -21.92
C HIS A 111 7.62 2.56 -22.35
N GLN A 112 8.06 2.97 -23.53
CA GLN A 112 9.41 2.70 -24.01
C GLN A 112 10.46 3.35 -23.11
N GLY A 113 10.24 4.59 -22.65
CA GLY A 113 11.10 5.26 -21.69
C GLY A 113 11.27 4.44 -20.39
N TRP A 114 10.16 3.93 -19.85
CA TRP A 114 10.21 3.05 -18.67
C TRP A 114 10.94 1.74 -18.97
N MET A 115 10.71 1.12 -20.12
CA MET A 115 11.36 -0.15 -20.50
C MET A 115 12.86 -0.01 -20.76
N HIS A 116 13.34 1.17 -21.17
CA HIS A 116 14.77 1.44 -21.37
C HIS A 116 15.49 1.89 -20.08
N SER A 117 14.76 2.24 -19.02
CA SER A 117 15.33 2.55 -17.70
C SER A 117 15.38 1.29 -16.83
N PRO A 118 16.57 0.84 -16.36
CA PRO A 118 16.68 -0.40 -15.58
C PRO A 118 15.77 -0.46 -14.35
N GLY A 119 15.66 0.64 -13.58
CA GLY A 119 14.82 0.72 -12.39
C GLY A 119 13.32 0.65 -12.74
N HIS A 120 12.87 1.49 -13.69
CA HIS A 120 11.47 1.49 -14.11
C HIS A 120 11.06 0.16 -14.76
N ARG A 121 11.96 -0.45 -15.55
CA ARG A 121 11.74 -1.77 -16.14
C ARG A 121 11.61 -2.85 -15.07
N ALA A 122 12.43 -2.79 -14.02
CA ALA A 122 12.37 -3.74 -12.91
C ALA A 122 11.00 -3.69 -12.22
N ASN A 123 10.49 -2.50 -11.88
CA ASN A 123 9.16 -2.31 -11.30
C ASN A 123 8.05 -2.85 -12.22
N LEU A 124 8.07 -2.45 -13.51
CA LEU A 124 7.05 -2.86 -14.48
C LEU A 124 7.00 -4.38 -14.69
N LEU A 125 8.13 -5.08 -14.63
CA LEU A 125 8.24 -6.53 -14.83
C LEU A 125 8.31 -7.33 -13.51
N ASN A 126 8.25 -6.67 -12.35
CA ASN A 126 8.28 -7.34 -11.06
C ASN A 126 7.16 -8.38 -10.96
N ARG A 127 7.53 -9.64 -10.67
CA ARG A 127 6.59 -10.77 -10.57
C ARG A 127 5.83 -10.79 -9.25
N GLU A 128 6.27 -9.99 -8.28
CA GLU A 128 5.61 -9.88 -6.98
C GLU A 128 4.40 -8.94 -7.02
N VAL A 129 4.31 -8.04 -8.01
CA VAL A 129 3.15 -7.16 -8.17
C VAL A 129 2.10 -7.75 -9.10
N ASP A 130 0.83 -7.52 -8.80
CA ASP A 130 -0.33 -8.02 -9.54
C ASP A 130 -1.36 -6.94 -9.88
N SER A 131 -1.20 -5.72 -9.34
CA SER A 131 -2.12 -4.61 -9.51
C SER A 131 -1.37 -3.33 -9.88
N VAL A 132 -2.05 -2.40 -10.55
CA VAL A 132 -1.50 -1.08 -10.92
C VAL A 132 -2.58 -0.03 -11.03
N GLY A 133 -2.25 1.19 -10.57
CA GLY A 133 -2.99 2.41 -10.88
C GLY A 133 -2.12 3.35 -11.70
N ILE A 134 -2.65 3.92 -12.77
CA ILE A 134 -1.90 4.81 -13.66
C ILE A 134 -2.65 6.13 -13.84
N ALA A 135 -1.91 7.23 -13.85
CA ALA A 135 -2.42 8.55 -14.19
C ALA A 135 -1.55 9.21 -15.25
N VAL A 136 -2.20 9.95 -16.16
CA VAL A 136 -1.53 10.80 -17.15
C VAL A 136 -2.20 12.18 -17.12
N VAL A 137 -1.40 13.23 -17.01
CA VAL A 137 -1.87 14.61 -16.88
C VAL A 137 -1.06 15.51 -17.83
N ILE A 138 -1.74 16.40 -18.55
CA ILE A 138 -1.09 17.48 -19.31
C ILE A 138 -1.28 18.80 -18.58
N ARG A 139 -0.20 19.54 -18.41
CA ARG A 139 -0.21 20.92 -17.92
C ARG A 139 0.97 21.71 -18.51
N HIS A 140 0.72 22.94 -18.91
CA HIS A 140 1.74 23.86 -19.46
C HIS A 140 2.60 23.27 -20.59
N GLY A 141 1.99 22.44 -21.48
CA GLY A 141 2.70 21.81 -22.57
C GLY A 141 3.63 20.66 -22.18
N ILE A 142 3.48 20.13 -20.96
CA ILE A 142 4.18 18.96 -20.47
C ILE A 142 3.17 17.87 -20.12
N THR A 143 3.46 16.65 -20.55
CA THR A 143 2.77 15.42 -20.15
C THR A 143 3.51 14.84 -18.96
N TYR A 144 2.79 14.55 -17.89
CA TYR A 144 3.26 13.86 -16.69
C TYR A 144 2.57 12.52 -16.58
N SER A 145 3.27 11.49 -16.15
CA SER A 145 2.70 10.17 -15.91
C SER A 145 3.25 9.53 -14.64
N VAL A 146 2.38 8.82 -13.94
CA VAL A 146 2.67 8.04 -12.74
C VAL A 146 2.04 6.68 -12.90
N ALA A 147 2.75 5.62 -12.54
CA ALA A 147 2.24 4.26 -12.42
C ALA A 147 2.66 3.69 -11.06
N ASP A 148 1.68 3.48 -10.20
CA ASP A 148 1.83 2.86 -8.88
C ASP A 148 1.47 1.37 -9.00
N TYR A 149 2.46 0.49 -8.83
CA TYR A 149 2.30 -0.96 -8.86
C TYR A 149 2.18 -1.49 -7.46
N SER A 150 1.38 -2.52 -7.25
CA SER A 150 1.31 -3.19 -5.95
C SER A 150 1.11 -4.69 -6.04
N ARG A 151 1.44 -5.38 -4.94
CA ARG A 151 0.88 -6.69 -4.63
C ARG A 151 -0.35 -6.47 -3.76
N GLU A 152 -1.53 -6.69 -4.33
CA GLU A 152 -2.79 -6.55 -3.62
C GLU A 152 -2.90 -7.55 -2.48
N VAL A 153 -3.41 -7.12 -1.33
CA VAL A 153 -3.83 -7.98 -0.22
C VAL A 153 -5.29 -7.68 0.13
N SER A 154 -6.01 -8.70 0.61
CA SER A 154 -7.42 -8.52 0.98
C SER A 154 -7.56 -7.55 2.15
N ALA A 155 -8.54 -6.67 2.10
CA ALA A 155 -8.99 -5.91 3.26
C ALA A 155 -9.80 -6.86 4.16
N LEU A 156 -9.21 -7.30 5.27
CA LEU A 156 -9.84 -8.21 6.21
C LEU A 156 -10.35 -7.46 7.45
N SER A 157 -11.54 -7.78 7.87
CA SER A 157 -12.06 -7.37 9.17
C SER A 157 -11.29 -8.05 10.32
N GLN A 158 -11.43 -7.53 11.53
CA GLN A 158 -10.81 -8.12 12.72
C GLN A 158 -11.14 -9.61 12.88
N GLU A 159 -12.41 -9.96 12.67
CA GLU A 159 -12.90 -11.32 12.77
C GLU A 159 -12.32 -12.23 11.69
N GLU A 160 -12.15 -11.75 10.46
CA GLU A 160 -11.54 -12.50 9.36
C GLU A 160 -10.06 -12.74 9.59
N VAL A 161 -9.32 -11.76 10.08
CA VAL A 161 -7.91 -11.92 10.49
C VAL A 161 -7.77 -13.00 11.56
N GLU A 162 -8.58 -12.92 12.62
CA GLU A 162 -8.57 -13.90 13.71
C GLU A 162 -8.99 -15.29 13.23
N ALA A 163 -9.96 -15.39 12.31
CA ALA A 163 -10.37 -16.65 11.72
C ALA A 163 -9.27 -17.26 10.85
N ALA A 164 -8.59 -16.48 10.03
CA ALA A 164 -7.49 -16.95 9.19
C ALA A 164 -6.37 -17.57 10.03
N VAL A 165 -5.92 -16.85 11.07
CA VAL A 165 -4.87 -17.35 11.97
C VAL A 165 -5.36 -18.55 12.78
N SER A 166 -6.60 -18.53 13.29
CA SER A 166 -7.19 -19.64 14.03
C SER A 166 -7.26 -20.92 13.19
N ASN A 167 -7.70 -20.82 11.95
CA ASN A 167 -7.76 -21.95 11.03
C ASN A 167 -6.37 -22.53 10.78
N LEU A 168 -5.37 -21.69 10.57
CA LEU A 168 -3.99 -22.13 10.39
C LEU A 168 -3.46 -22.85 11.63
N LEU A 169 -3.66 -22.32 12.83
CA LEU A 169 -3.26 -22.97 14.09
C LEU A 169 -4.01 -24.29 14.33
N HIS A 170 -5.28 -24.35 13.92
CA HIS A 170 -6.05 -25.60 13.98
C HIS A 170 -5.46 -26.69 13.06
N THR A 171 -5.01 -26.33 11.86
CA THR A 171 -4.30 -27.30 10.97
C THR A 171 -2.97 -27.78 11.55
N LYS A 172 -2.39 -27.02 12.47
CA LYS A 172 -1.19 -27.38 13.26
C LYS A 172 -1.52 -28.21 14.51
N GLY A 173 -2.77 -28.62 14.71
CA GLY A 173 -3.19 -29.50 15.79
C GLY A 173 -3.62 -28.78 17.08
N LEU A 174 -3.73 -27.46 17.09
CA LEU A 174 -4.16 -26.71 18.27
C LEU A 174 -5.69 -26.57 18.34
N SER A 175 -6.24 -26.71 19.54
CA SER A 175 -7.65 -26.38 19.83
C SER A 175 -7.79 -24.87 20.01
N ILE A 176 -8.72 -24.22 19.31
CA ILE A 176 -8.90 -22.79 19.37
C ILE A 176 -9.88 -22.40 20.48
N VAL A 177 -9.43 -21.55 21.39
CA VAL A 177 -10.26 -20.99 22.47
C VAL A 177 -11.26 -20.01 21.86
N ARG A 178 -12.54 -20.10 22.20
CA ARG A 178 -13.61 -19.25 21.65
C ARG A 178 -13.58 -17.82 22.18
N ASP A 179 -13.23 -17.67 23.47
CA ASP A 179 -13.02 -16.34 24.07
C ASP A 179 -11.71 -15.77 23.54
N ARG A 180 -11.77 -14.56 22.99
CA ARG A 180 -10.64 -13.86 22.35
C ARG A 180 -10.21 -12.63 23.16
N THR A 181 -10.83 -12.42 24.32
CA THR A 181 -10.67 -11.19 25.09
C THR A 181 -9.25 -10.96 25.55
N ALA A 182 -8.59 -12.02 26.05
CA ALA A 182 -7.22 -11.91 26.55
C ALA A 182 -6.22 -11.66 25.44
N ALA A 183 -6.36 -12.36 24.29
CA ALA A 183 -5.50 -12.14 23.13
C ALA A 183 -5.70 -10.75 22.49
N ARG A 184 -6.94 -10.28 22.36
CA ARG A 184 -7.25 -8.92 21.89
C ARG A 184 -6.66 -7.86 22.83
N THR A 185 -6.82 -8.04 24.14
CA THR A 185 -6.22 -7.14 25.14
C THR A 185 -4.70 -7.12 25.02
N TYR A 186 -4.08 -8.30 24.90
CA TYR A 186 -2.62 -8.39 24.72
C TYR A 186 -2.16 -7.75 23.40
N CYS A 187 -2.92 -7.95 22.32
CA CYS A 187 -2.65 -7.32 21.04
C CYS A 187 -2.58 -5.79 21.15
N ALA A 188 -3.53 -5.18 21.87
CA ALA A 188 -3.66 -3.72 21.98
C ALA A 188 -2.62 -3.06 22.91
N LEU A 189 -1.87 -3.83 23.71
CA LEU A 189 -0.85 -3.26 24.60
C LEU A 189 0.26 -2.57 23.80
N PRO A 190 0.85 -1.48 24.32
CA PRO A 190 2.05 -0.86 23.73
C PRO A 190 3.21 -1.87 23.60
N GLU A 191 4.12 -1.61 22.67
CA GLU A 191 5.34 -2.41 22.56
C GLU A 191 6.17 -2.38 23.85
N GLY A 192 6.82 -3.52 24.16
CA GLY A 192 7.61 -3.65 25.38
C GLY A 192 6.79 -3.86 26.68
N SER A 193 5.46 -3.83 26.63
CA SER A 193 4.61 -4.09 27.78
C SER A 193 4.79 -5.53 28.29
N LYS A 194 5.29 -5.68 29.54
CA LYS A 194 5.58 -6.97 30.15
C LYS A 194 4.39 -7.58 30.92
N ASN A 195 3.42 -6.78 31.33
CA ASN A 195 2.28 -7.20 32.15
C ASN A 195 0.97 -7.12 31.39
N SER A 196 0.38 -8.27 31.17
CA SER A 196 -1.02 -8.47 30.85
C SER A 196 -1.60 -9.25 32.00
N GLY A 197 -2.55 -8.67 32.76
CA GLY A 197 -3.21 -9.32 33.89
C GLY A 197 -4.12 -10.47 33.41
N PHE A 198 -3.53 -11.54 32.89
CA PHE A 198 -4.27 -12.72 32.45
C PHE A 198 -4.78 -13.53 33.65
N ASN A 199 -6.08 -13.79 33.70
CA ASN A 199 -6.68 -14.70 34.66
C ASN A 199 -6.19 -16.14 34.45
N ASN A 200 -5.87 -16.52 33.20
CA ASN A 200 -5.25 -17.78 32.85
C ASN A 200 -3.87 -17.50 32.25
N ARG A 201 -2.79 -18.00 32.85
CA ARG A 201 -1.41 -17.69 32.40
C ARG A 201 -1.06 -18.52 31.17
N PRO A 202 -0.89 -17.88 29.98
CA PRO A 202 -0.38 -18.60 28.83
C PRO A 202 1.05 -19.07 29.07
N GLY A 203 1.40 -20.24 28.53
CA GLY A 203 2.77 -20.76 28.56
C GLY A 203 3.66 -20.03 27.54
N TYR A 204 3.10 -19.51 26.46
CA TYR A 204 3.78 -18.67 25.49
C TYR A 204 2.84 -17.59 24.97
N ARG A 205 3.39 -16.48 24.54
CA ARG A 205 2.66 -15.37 23.93
C ARG A 205 3.49 -14.67 22.87
N MET A 206 2.88 -14.33 21.76
CA MET A 206 3.50 -13.61 20.68
C MET A 206 2.57 -12.56 20.10
N ARG A 207 3.14 -11.48 19.61
CA ARG A 207 2.49 -10.47 18.79
C ARG A 207 3.36 -10.22 17.57
N TRP A 208 2.73 -10.04 16.43
CA TRP A 208 3.41 -9.63 15.21
C TRP A 208 2.48 -8.76 14.36
N GLN A 209 3.05 -8.16 13.34
CA GLN A 209 2.34 -7.38 12.36
C GLN A 209 2.79 -7.82 10.98
N ASN A 210 1.84 -8.09 10.07
CA ASN A 210 2.10 -8.52 8.71
C ASN A 210 0.91 -8.17 7.82
N SER A 211 1.15 -7.91 6.54
CA SER A 211 0.10 -7.71 5.54
C SER A 211 -0.65 -9.00 5.19
N ASP A 212 -0.03 -10.16 5.40
CA ASP A 212 -0.66 -11.47 5.32
C ASP A 212 -0.77 -12.08 6.73
N PRO A 213 -1.98 -12.16 7.33
CA PRO A 213 -2.16 -12.74 8.65
C PRO A 213 -1.86 -14.24 8.70
N ALA A 214 -1.88 -14.93 7.54
CA ALA A 214 -1.53 -16.35 7.46
C ALA A 214 -0.01 -16.58 7.47
N HIS A 215 0.80 -15.54 7.31
CA HIS A 215 2.25 -15.63 7.38
C HIS A 215 2.71 -15.60 8.84
N LEU A 216 2.90 -16.79 9.43
CA LEU A 216 3.40 -16.93 10.81
C LEU A 216 4.90 -16.62 10.89
N PRO A 217 5.37 -15.87 11.90
CA PRO A 217 6.79 -15.65 12.12
C PRO A 217 7.55 -16.98 12.29
N SER A 218 8.78 -17.06 11.78
CA SER A 218 9.61 -18.27 11.87
C SER A 218 9.86 -18.72 13.32
N GLU A 219 10.09 -17.76 14.22
CA GLU A 219 10.22 -18.02 15.65
C GLU A 219 8.95 -18.69 16.21
N PHE A 220 7.77 -18.24 15.78
CA PHE A 220 6.51 -18.82 16.23
C PHE A 220 6.31 -20.25 15.70
N LEU A 221 6.71 -20.52 14.47
CA LEU A 221 6.69 -21.86 13.91
C LEU A 221 7.54 -22.84 14.74
N HIS A 222 8.75 -22.43 15.16
CA HIS A 222 9.59 -23.26 16.02
C HIS A 222 8.93 -23.57 17.37
N ILE A 223 8.20 -22.61 17.94
CA ILE A 223 7.45 -22.84 19.20
C ILE A 223 6.30 -23.84 18.97
N LEU A 224 5.60 -23.75 17.86
CA LEU A 224 4.53 -24.70 17.52
C LEU A 224 5.06 -26.12 17.30
N ASP A 225 6.22 -26.26 16.67
CA ASP A 225 6.85 -27.53 16.38
C ASP A 225 7.37 -28.25 17.66
N SER A 226 7.47 -27.55 18.81
CA SER A 226 7.84 -28.19 20.09
C SER A 226 6.78 -29.19 20.59
N GLY A 227 5.51 -29.01 20.18
CA GLY A 227 4.40 -29.86 20.64
C GLY A 227 3.97 -29.61 22.10
N ASP A 228 4.54 -28.62 22.78
CA ASP A 228 4.28 -28.30 24.20
C ASP A 228 2.88 -27.74 24.45
N TYR A 229 2.21 -27.26 23.42
CA TYR A 229 0.96 -26.49 23.51
C TYR A 229 -0.18 -27.23 22.83
N THR A 230 -1.37 -27.16 23.43
CA THR A 230 -2.57 -27.85 22.91
C THR A 230 -3.71 -26.89 22.60
N HIS A 231 -3.66 -25.68 23.12
CA HIS A 231 -4.71 -24.68 22.92
C HIS A 231 -4.12 -23.33 22.53
N ALA A 232 -4.83 -22.59 21.70
CA ALA A 232 -4.50 -21.24 21.30
C ALA A 232 -5.68 -20.30 21.42
N GLU A 233 -5.44 -19.10 21.93
CA GLU A 233 -6.35 -17.96 21.86
C GLU A 233 -5.77 -16.96 20.87
N VAL A 234 -6.57 -16.54 19.88
CA VAL A 234 -6.14 -15.61 18.82
C VAL A 234 -6.94 -14.33 18.92
N GLY A 235 -6.25 -13.21 18.94
CA GLY A 235 -6.86 -11.87 18.89
C GLY A 235 -6.15 -10.98 17.89
N SER A 236 -6.86 -10.05 17.32
CA SER A 236 -6.28 -8.98 16.51
C SER A 236 -6.70 -7.62 17.04
N CYS A 237 -5.98 -6.59 16.64
CA CYS A 237 -6.22 -5.21 17.02
C CYS A 237 -5.74 -4.28 15.90
N PRO A 238 -6.16 -3.01 15.91
CA PRO A 238 -5.62 -2.05 14.96
C PRO A 238 -4.09 -2.03 14.98
N PRO A 239 -3.43 -1.90 13.82
CA PRO A 239 -1.99 -1.77 13.74
C PRO A 239 -1.53 -0.57 14.58
N GLN A 240 -0.34 -0.65 15.19
CA GLN A 240 0.23 0.45 15.96
C GLN A 240 1.41 1.04 15.19
N GLY A 241 1.31 2.29 14.96
CA GLY A 241 2.32 3.33 14.97
C GLY A 241 3.24 3.41 13.87
N THR A 242 3.25 3.16 12.63
CA THR A 242 4.25 3.68 11.72
C THR A 242 3.74 3.97 10.31
N LYS A 243 4.55 4.68 9.54
CA LYS A 243 4.26 5.22 8.21
C LYS A 243 3.88 4.17 7.16
N ASP A 244 4.08 2.86 7.45
CA ASP A 244 3.92 1.76 6.49
C ASP A 244 2.74 0.84 6.83
N ASP A 245 1.83 1.23 7.71
CA ASP A 245 0.84 0.35 8.36
C ASP A 245 -0.51 0.21 7.64
N PHE A 246 -0.65 0.74 6.44
CA PHE A 246 -1.94 0.75 5.73
C PHE A 246 -2.48 -0.64 5.37
N THR A 247 -1.64 -1.65 5.44
CA THR A 247 -1.98 -3.01 5.02
C THR A 247 -1.53 -4.06 6.00
N ALA A 248 -1.05 -3.66 7.16
CA ALA A 248 -0.60 -4.59 8.17
C ALA A 248 -1.73 -4.96 9.11
N TYR A 249 -1.87 -6.26 9.37
CA TYR A 249 -2.72 -6.80 10.42
C TYR A 249 -1.87 -7.08 11.65
N ARG A 250 -2.29 -6.54 12.79
CA ARG A 250 -1.65 -6.85 14.06
C ARG A 250 -2.36 -7.99 14.75
N VAL A 251 -1.62 -9.05 15.06
CA VAL A 251 -2.14 -10.29 15.62
C VAL A 251 -1.42 -10.61 16.93
N ALA A 252 -2.17 -11.17 17.85
CA ALA A 252 -1.65 -11.76 19.08
C ALA A 252 -2.12 -13.22 19.22
N VAL A 253 -1.23 -14.09 19.67
CA VAL A 253 -1.55 -15.46 20.01
C VAL A 253 -1.04 -15.77 21.42
N LEU A 254 -1.91 -16.39 22.20
CA LEU A 254 -1.61 -16.94 23.51
C LEU A 254 -1.70 -18.47 23.42
N LEU A 255 -0.61 -19.16 23.78
CA LEU A 255 -0.56 -20.62 23.75
C LEU A 255 -0.65 -21.19 25.19
N PHE A 256 -1.44 -22.23 25.33
CA PHE A 256 -1.66 -22.90 26.62
C PHE A 256 -1.21 -24.37 26.54
N ARG A 257 -0.57 -24.82 27.63
CA ARG A 257 -0.18 -26.21 27.80
C ARG A 257 -1.36 -27.08 28.19
N PRO A 258 -1.28 -28.41 28.07
CA PRO A 258 -2.29 -29.31 28.58
C PRO A 258 -2.53 -29.08 30.11
N SER A 259 -3.80 -29.19 30.53
CA SER A 259 -4.14 -29.08 31.95
C SER A 259 -3.38 -30.16 32.76
N GLY A 260 -2.54 -29.74 33.68
CA GLY A 260 -1.73 -30.63 34.52
C GLY A 260 -0.23 -30.68 34.23
N ALA A 261 0.24 -29.99 33.18
CA ALA A 261 1.67 -29.83 32.91
C ALA A 261 2.29 -28.80 33.89
N SER A 262 3.19 -29.21 34.76
CA SER A 262 3.96 -28.33 35.65
C SER A 262 4.85 -27.39 34.80
N GLN A 263 4.88 -26.12 35.16
CA GLN A 263 5.85 -25.18 34.58
C GLN A 263 7.29 -25.65 34.89
N PRO A 264 8.20 -25.67 33.91
CA PRO A 264 9.59 -25.81 34.21
C PRO A 264 10.05 -24.66 35.12
N ARG A 265 10.82 -24.97 36.16
CA ARG A 265 11.38 -24.01 37.14
C ARG A 265 12.40 -23.08 36.49
#